data_9b3ca07fb552a23551abf6530df0ba2d
#
_entry.id   9b3ca07fb552a23551abf6530df0ba2d
#
_cell.length_a   1.000
_cell.length_b   1.000
_cell.length_c   1.000
_cell.angle_alpha   90.00
_cell.angle_beta   90.00
_cell.angle_gamma   90.00
#
_symmetry.space_group_name_H-M   'P 1'
#
loop_
_entity.id
_entity.type
_entity.pdbx_description
1 polymer ?
#
loop_
_entity_poly.entity_id
_entity_poly.type
_entity_poly.pdbx_seq_one_letter_code
_entity_poly.pdbx_strand_id
1 'polypeptide(L)'
;MSTPKTALPAYKPGGFSELNARLLFVFGAFVVYRIGAHIPVPGIDPKALQVMFEQQSGSILDMFNMFSGGALMRLSLFALGIMPYISASIIMQLMTVVIPAMEQLKKEGESGRKKISQYTRYGTVVLATFQAIGISLALQNQTAGGLSVVLTPGLSFIVITTITLVTGTVFLMWLGEQVTERGIGNGISLIIFAGIVSGLPKAIGGTL
;
A
#
# COMPACT_ATOMS: atom_id res chain seq x y z
N MET A 1 0.04 -15.22 61.58
CA MET A 1 -0.66 -15.38 60.25
C MET A 1 -0.81 -14.01 59.64
N SER A 2 0.12 -13.63 58.76
CA SER A 2 0.13 -12.36 58.08
C SER A 2 -0.42 -12.56 56.64
N THR A 3 -1.56 -11.95 56.36
CA THR A 3 -2.20 -11.95 55.05
C THR A 3 -1.32 -11.19 54.03
N PRO A 4 -1.03 -11.72 52.83
CA PRO A 4 -0.34 -10.98 51.82
C PRO A 4 -1.29 -9.92 51.25
N LYS A 5 -0.90 -8.64 51.34
CA LYS A 5 -1.55 -7.52 50.65
C LYS A 5 -1.27 -7.69 49.16
N THR A 6 -2.28 -8.14 48.42
CA THR A 6 -2.28 -8.10 46.98
C THR A 6 -2.30 -6.62 46.54
N ALA A 7 -1.14 -6.06 46.26
CA ALA A 7 -1.03 -4.74 45.67
C ALA A 7 -1.59 -4.82 44.25
N LEU A 8 -2.73 -4.21 44.04
CA LEU A 8 -3.25 -3.94 42.68
C LEU A 8 -2.20 -3.14 41.93
N PRO A 9 -1.91 -3.48 40.66
CA PRO A 9 -0.97 -2.69 39.88
C PRO A 9 -1.47 -1.25 39.77
N ALA A 10 -0.65 -0.33 40.29
CA ALA A 10 -0.95 1.10 40.23
C ALA A 10 -1.17 1.51 38.77
N TYR A 11 -2.37 1.92 38.46
CA TYR A 11 -2.72 2.57 37.18
C TYR A 11 -1.81 3.81 37.00
N LYS A 12 -0.80 3.70 36.16
CA LYS A 12 0.02 4.85 35.75
C LYS A 12 -0.82 5.73 34.82
N PRO A 13 -1.11 6.99 35.18
CA PRO A 13 -1.80 7.92 34.29
C PRO A 13 -0.78 8.41 33.25
N GLY A 14 -0.48 7.56 32.27
CA GLY A 14 0.41 7.86 31.12
C GLY A 14 -0.34 7.84 29.77
N GLY A 15 -1.65 7.64 29.77
CA GLY A 15 -2.43 7.36 28.58
C GLY A 15 -2.40 8.48 27.52
N PHE A 16 -2.32 9.74 27.90
CA PHE A 16 -2.33 10.84 26.94
C PHE A 16 -0.98 11.01 26.21
N SER A 17 0.13 10.82 26.88
CA SER A 17 1.45 10.94 26.22
C SER A 17 1.72 9.77 25.29
N GLU A 18 1.28 8.55 25.65
CA GLU A 18 1.39 7.38 24.78
C GLU A 18 0.47 7.48 23.56
N LEU A 19 -0.76 7.95 23.76
CA LEU A 19 -1.70 8.21 22.67
C LEU A 19 -1.16 9.25 21.69
N ASN A 20 -0.61 10.36 22.19
CA ASN A 20 0.00 11.38 21.37
C ASN A 20 1.20 10.86 20.57
N ALA A 21 2.05 10.03 21.17
CA ALA A 21 3.18 9.41 20.48
C ALA A 21 2.71 8.48 19.34
N ARG A 22 1.66 7.68 19.58
CA ARG A 22 1.06 6.80 18.56
C ARG A 22 0.41 7.60 17.43
N LEU A 23 -0.31 8.68 17.75
CA LEU A 23 -0.91 9.58 16.75
C LEU A 23 0.18 10.29 15.91
N LEU A 24 1.24 10.78 16.55
CA LEU A 24 2.36 11.41 15.86
C LEU A 24 3.05 10.45 14.91
N PHE A 25 3.20 9.18 15.31
CA PHE A 25 3.75 8.14 14.44
C PHE A 25 2.87 7.89 13.21
N VAL A 26 1.55 7.78 13.38
CA VAL A 26 0.59 7.63 12.26
C VAL A 26 0.65 8.84 11.33
N PHE A 27 0.69 10.06 11.88
CA PHE A 27 0.82 11.27 11.09
C PHE A 27 2.14 11.30 10.30
N GLY A 28 3.26 10.92 10.92
CA GLY A 28 4.55 10.77 10.24
C GLY A 28 4.51 9.75 9.11
N ALA A 29 3.84 8.61 9.30
CA ALA A 29 3.64 7.61 8.28
C ALA A 29 2.82 8.15 7.08
N PHE A 30 1.79 8.98 7.34
CA PHE A 30 1.02 9.63 6.28
C PHE A 30 1.86 10.64 5.48
N VAL A 31 2.74 11.39 6.15
CA VAL A 31 3.67 12.30 5.46
C VAL A 31 4.61 11.51 4.55
N VAL A 32 5.21 10.42 5.03
CA VAL A 32 6.09 9.56 4.24
C VAL A 32 5.33 8.95 3.04
N TYR A 33 4.12 8.44 3.28
CA TYR A 33 3.25 7.95 2.21
C TYR A 33 2.98 9.04 1.16
N ARG A 34 2.68 10.26 1.60
CA ARG A 34 2.38 11.37 0.70
C ARG A 34 3.57 11.78 -0.14
N ILE A 35 4.76 11.83 0.45
CA ILE A 35 6.01 12.12 -0.28
C ILE A 35 6.25 11.06 -1.36
N GLY A 36 6.19 9.78 -1.01
CA GLY A 36 6.43 8.69 -1.97
C GLY A 36 5.40 8.62 -3.09
N ALA A 37 4.14 9.03 -2.84
CA ALA A 37 3.10 9.13 -3.87
C ALA A 37 3.37 10.24 -4.91
N HIS A 38 4.35 11.12 -4.67
CA HIS A 38 4.75 12.18 -5.60
C HIS A 38 6.07 11.90 -6.31
N ILE A 39 6.78 10.84 -5.98
CA ILE A 39 8.03 10.45 -6.65
C ILE A 39 7.67 9.63 -7.90
N PRO A 40 7.83 10.17 -9.12
CA PRO A 40 7.48 9.45 -10.34
C PRO A 40 8.52 8.37 -10.65
N VAL A 41 8.08 7.31 -11.35
CA VAL A 41 8.96 6.30 -11.91
C VAL A 41 9.79 6.91 -13.05
N PRO A 42 11.11 6.66 -13.11
CA PRO A 42 11.96 7.19 -14.18
C PRO A 42 11.55 6.67 -15.57
N GLY A 43 11.69 7.49 -16.59
CA GLY A 43 11.48 7.12 -18.00
C GLY A 43 10.05 7.28 -18.50
N ILE A 44 9.20 8.02 -17.80
CA ILE A 44 7.81 8.31 -18.16
C ILE A 44 7.64 9.80 -18.41
N ASP A 45 6.85 10.15 -19.43
CA ASP A 45 6.40 11.51 -19.67
C ASP A 45 5.14 11.80 -18.82
N PRO A 46 5.23 12.71 -17.81
CA PRO A 46 4.10 13.02 -16.93
C PRO A 46 2.91 13.65 -17.69
N LYS A 47 3.18 14.39 -18.78
CA LYS A 47 2.13 15.06 -19.56
C LYS A 47 1.34 14.05 -20.39
N ALA A 48 2.05 13.14 -21.09
CA ALA A 48 1.41 12.09 -21.87
C ALA A 48 0.56 11.18 -20.97
N LEU A 49 1.07 10.85 -19.79
CA LEU A 49 0.36 10.03 -18.80
C LEU A 49 -0.90 10.74 -18.30
N GLN A 50 -0.82 12.04 -17.99
CA GLN A 50 -1.98 12.83 -17.56
C GLN A 50 -3.07 12.86 -18.63
N VAL A 51 -2.72 13.15 -19.90
CA VAL A 51 -3.67 13.13 -21.02
C VAL A 51 -4.34 11.77 -21.19
N MET A 52 -3.58 10.68 -21.01
CA MET A 52 -4.12 9.32 -21.05
C MET A 52 -5.19 9.09 -19.97
N PHE A 53 -4.93 9.53 -18.75
CA PHE A 53 -5.89 9.39 -17.64
C PHE A 53 -7.12 10.29 -17.82
N GLU A 54 -6.95 11.52 -18.36
CA GLU A 54 -8.07 12.42 -18.64
C GLU A 54 -9.01 11.85 -19.71
N GLN A 55 -8.47 11.16 -20.72
CA GLN A 55 -9.27 10.47 -21.74
C GLN A 55 -10.02 9.25 -21.21
N GLN A 56 -9.56 8.66 -20.12
CA GLN A 56 -10.16 7.50 -19.48
C GLN A 56 -10.90 7.86 -18.16
N SER A 57 -11.20 9.14 -17.97
CA SER A 57 -11.93 9.59 -16.77
C SER A 57 -13.31 8.91 -16.66
N GLY A 58 -13.68 8.53 -15.45
CA GLY A 58 -14.89 7.74 -15.15
C GLY A 58 -14.75 6.23 -15.34
N SER A 59 -13.55 5.74 -15.63
CA SER A 59 -13.26 4.30 -15.75
C SER A 59 -12.87 3.66 -14.41
N ILE A 60 -12.74 2.33 -14.43
CA ILE A 60 -12.22 1.57 -13.27
C ILE A 60 -10.82 2.08 -12.84
N LEU A 61 -10.03 2.61 -13.77
CA LEU A 61 -8.71 3.19 -13.49
C LEU A 61 -8.79 4.41 -12.56
N ASP A 62 -9.84 5.22 -12.69
CA ASP A 62 -10.06 6.36 -11.78
C ASP A 62 -10.33 5.90 -10.35
N MET A 63 -11.08 4.81 -10.17
CA MET A 63 -11.29 4.22 -8.85
C MET A 63 -9.96 3.75 -8.24
N PHE A 64 -9.13 3.03 -9.00
CA PHE A 64 -7.80 2.62 -8.51
C PHE A 64 -6.90 3.82 -8.21
N ASN A 65 -6.95 4.87 -9.04
CA ASN A 65 -6.22 6.10 -8.81
C ASN A 65 -6.66 6.81 -7.52
N MET A 66 -7.96 6.80 -7.23
CA MET A 66 -8.51 7.34 -5.98
C MET A 66 -7.99 6.56 -4.76
N PHE A 67 -7.99 5.22 -4.80
CA PHE A 67 -7.45 4.38 -3.72
C PHE A 67 -5.94 4.55 -3.51
N SER A 68 -5.20 4.83 -4.59
CA SER A 68 -3.75 5.09 -4.52
C SER A 68 -3.41 6.54 -4.15
N GLY A 69 -4.41 7.41 -3.91
CA GLY A 69 -4.20 8.82 -3.60
C GLY A 69 -3.59 9.63 -4.74
N GLY A 70 -3.90 9.27 -6.00
CA GLY A 70 -3.35 9.90 -7.19
C GLY A 70 -1.96 9.40 -7.59
N ALA A 71 -1.45 8.36 -6.94
CA ALA A 71 -0.15 7.78 -7.23
C ALA A 71 -0.12 7.06 -8.58
N LEU A 72 -1.25 6.46 -8.99
CA LEU A 72 -1.36 5.76 -10.26
C LEU A 72 -1.32 6.74 -11.45
N MET A 73 -2.04 7.85 -11.38
CA MET A 73 -2.08 8.89 -12.42
C MET A 73 -0.70 9.50 -12.70
N ARG A 74 0.21 9.46 -11.72
CA ARG A 74 1.57 9.96 -11.87
C ARG A 74 2.58 8.86 -12.12
N LEU A 75 2.12 7.61 -12.17
CA LEU A 75 2.94 6.40 -12.08
C LEU A 75 4.10 6.57 -11.08
N SER A 76 3.73 6.88 -9.85
CA SER A 76 4.70 7.09 -8.78
C SER A 76 5.21 5.77 -8.21
N LEU A 77 6.20 5.86 -7.32
CA LEU A 77 6.73 4.73 -6.57
C LEU A 77 5.62 3.87 -5.93
N PHE A 78 4.52 4.49 -5.50
CA PHE A 78 3.38 3.82 -4.87
C PHE A 78 2.19 3.62 -5.82
N ALA A 79 2.40 3.58 -7.13
CA ALA A 79 1.32 3.42 -8.10
C ALA A 79 0.52 2.13 -7.94
N LEU A 80 1.16 1.01 -7.61
CA LEU A 80 0.48 -0.25 -7.26
C LEU A 80 -0.24 -0.19 -5.91
N GLY A 81 0.17 0.74 -5.04
CA GLY A 81 -0.39 0.90 -3.70
C GLY A 81 -0.25 -0.37 -2.85
N ILE A 82 -1.27 -0.62 -2.04
CA ILE A 82 -1.39 -1.79 -1.16
C ILE A 82 -2.17 -2.94 -1.82
N MET A 83 -2.69 -2.76 -3.04
CA MET A 83 -3.55 -3.75 -3.70
C MET A 83 -2.94 -5.15 -3.81
N PRO A 84 -1.64 -5.33 -4.20
CA PRO A 84 -1.03 -6.65 -4.23
C PRO A 84 -1.02 -7.35 -2.86
N TYR A 85 -0.83 -6.59 -1.78
CA TYR A 85 -0.85 -7.12 -0.42
C TYR A 85 -2.26 -7.55 0.01
N ILE A 86 -3.29 -6.76 -0.30
CA ILE A 86 -4.68 -7.11 0.00
C ILE A 86 -5.05 -8.41 -0.73
N SER A 87 -4.73 -8.51 -2.02
CA SER A 87 -4.99 -9.71 -2.82
C SER A 87 -4.26 -10.93 -2.25
N ALA A 88 -2.97 -10.80 -1.92
CA ALA A 88 -2.19 -11.87 -1.30
C ALA A 88 -2.78 -12.29 0.06
N SER A 89 -3.21 -11.32 0.89
CA SER A 89 -3.81 -11.57 2.19
C SER A 89 -5.12 -12.34 2.07
N ILE A 90 -5.98 -11.97 1.13
CA ILE A 90 -7.24 -12.69 0.87
C ILE A 90 -6.97 -14.12 0.39
N ILE A 91 -6.04 -14.29 -0.56
CA ILE A 91 -5.64 -15.61 -1.06
C ILE A 91 -5.14 -16.47 0.10
N MET A 92 -4.26 -15.95 0.93
CA MET A 92 -3.72 -16.68 2.08
C MET A 92 -4.80 -17.04 3.11
N GLN A 93 -5.76 -16.14 3.37
CA GLN A 93 -6.90 -16.42 4.24
C GLN A 93 -7.77 -17.57 3.69
N LEU A 94 -8.05 -17.58 2.39
CA LEU A 94 -8.76 -18.66 1.74
C LEU A 94 -7.98 -19.99 1.80
N MET A 95 -6.67 -19.94 1.57
CA MET A 95 -5.78 -21.09 1.67
C MET A 95 -5.79 -21.71 3.07
N THR A 96 -5.92 -20.91 4.13
CA THR A 96 -6.05 -21.43 5.51
C THR A 96 -7.35 -22.19 5.77
N VAL A 97 -8.35 -22.03 4.92
CA VAL A 97 -9.63 -22.77 5.01
C VAL A 97 -9.60 -24.03 4.12
N VAL A 98 -8.95 -23.95 2.96
CA VAL A 98 -8.98 -25.02 1.93
C VAL A 98 -7.89 -26.05 2.17
N ILE A 99 -6.70 -25.63 2.65
CA ILE A 99 -5.53 -26.51 2.81
C ILE A 99 -5.39 -26.94 4.28
N PRO A 100 -5.52 -28.25 4.61
CA PRO A 100 -5.41 -28.73 6.00
C PRO A 100 -4.11 -28.36 6.70
N ALA A 101 -2.97 -28.33 5.98
CA ALA A 101 -1.69 -27.94 6.54
C ALA A 101 -1.67 -26.48 6.98
N MET A 102 -2.32 -25.59 6.24
CA MET A 102 -2.44 -24.16 6.58
C MET A 102 -3.44 -23.93 7.71
N GLU A 103 -4.49 -24.75 7.79
CA GLU A 103 -5.42 -24.74 8.93
C GLU A 103 -4.72 -25.13 10.23
N GLN A 104 -3.84 -26.14 10.20
CA GLN A 104 -3.03 -26.51 11.36
C GLN A 104 -2.12 -25.37 11.81
N LEU A 105 -1.43 -24.71 10.87
CA LEU A 105 -0.62 -23.51 11.16
C LEU A 105 -1.46 -22.42 11.85
N LYS A 106 -2.70 -22.20 11.40
CA LYS A 106 -3.59 -21.23 12.06
C LYS A 106 -3.94 -21.61 13.49
N LYS A 107 -4.02 -22.90 13.80
CA LYS A 107 -4.29 -23.44 15.14
C LYS A 107 -3.07 -23.39 16.07
N GLU A 108 -1.84 -23.27 15.53
CA GLU A 108 -0.61 -23.11 16.31
C GLU A 108 -0.50 -21.74 17.06
N GLY A 109 -1.49 -20.87 16.94
CA GLY A 109 -1.54 -19.57 17.62
C GLY A 109 -0.59 -18.54 17.03
N GLU A 110 0.22 -17.83 17.86
CA GLU A 110 1.08 -16.75 17.38
C GLU A 110 2.19 -17.19 16.43
N SER A 111 2.77 -18.37 16.66
CA SER A 111 3.82 -18.92 15.80
C SER A 111 3.30 -19.17 14.39
N GLY A 112 2.13 -19.78 14.26
CA GLY A 112 1.48 -20.04 13.00
C GLY A 112 1.06 -18.76 12.28
N ARG A 113 0.54 -17.76 13.02
CA ARG A 113 0.20 -16.46 12.43
C ARG A 113 1.41 -15.74 11.84
N LYS A 114 2.57 -15.82 12.48
CA LYS A 114 3.82 -15.25 11.94
C LYS A 114 4.21 -15.92 10.62
N LYS A 115 4.10 -17.26 10.52
CA LYS A 115 4.37 -17.99 9.28
C LYS A 115 3.39 -17.61 8.17
N ILE A 116 2.09 -17.52 8.46
CA ILE A 116 1.07 -17.09 7.50
C ILE A 116 1.36 -15.66 7.01
N SER A 117 1.74 -14.75 7.90
CA SER A 117 2.15 -13.39 7.54
C SER A 117 3.38 -13.39 6.60
N GLN A 118 4.38 -14.24 6.85
CA GLN A 118 5.52 -14.38 5.94
C GLN A 118 5.12 -14.87 4.55
N TYR A 119 4.25 -15.88 4.45
CA TYR A 119 3.73 -16.34 3.18
C TYR A 119 2.93 -15.25 2.45
N THR A 120 2.16 -14.45 3.18
CA THR A 120 1.46 -13.29 2.61
C THR A 120 2.45 -12.29 2.02
N ARG A 121 3.56 -11.99 2.70
CA ARG A 121 4.59 -11.10 2.19
C ARG A 121 5.23 -11.63 0.90
N TYR A 122 5.59 -12.92 0.85
CA TYR A 122 6.13 -13.54 -0.37
C TYR A 122 5.10 -13.51 -1.52
N GLY A 123 3.84 -13.86 -1.23
CA GLY A 123 2.75 -13.76 -2.21
C GLY A 123 2.56 -12.34 -2.73
N THR A 124 2.70 -11.34 -1.86
CA THR A 124 2.65 -9.92 -2.25
C THR A 124 3.76 -9.56 -3.25
N VAL A 125 5.00 -9.96 -2.99
CA VAL A 125 6.12 -9.68 -3.90
C VAL A 125 5.90 -10.33 -5.26
N VAL A 126 5.45 -11.58 -5.29
CA VAL A 126 5.15 -12.29 -6.54
C VAL A 126 4.05 -11.58 -7.32
N LEU A 127 2.90 -11.27 -6.67
CA LEU A 127 1.79 -10.58 -7.32
C LEU A 127 2.17 -9.17 -7.80
N ALA A 128 2.90 -8.42 -6.97
CA ALA A 128 3.39 -7.09 -7.33
C ALA A 128 4.32 -7.14 -8.56
N THR A 129 5.18 -8.16 -8.64
CA THR A 129 6.09 -8.33 -9.79
C THR A 129 5.30 -8.59 -11.08
N PHE A 130 4.33 -9.50 -11.05
CA PHE A 130 3.49 -9.76 -12.22
C PHE A 130 2.68 -8.52 -12.64
N GLN A 131 2.10 -7.80 -11.70
CA GLN A 131 1.35 -6.58 -11.96
C GLN A 131 2.26 -5.47 -12.52
N ALA A 132 3.45 -5.29 -11.96
CA ALA A 132 4.41 -4.30 -12.41
C ALA A 132 4.91 -4.57 -13.84
N ILE A 133 5.20 -5.83 -14.17
CA ILE A 133 5.54 -6.23 -15.54
C ILE A 133 4.37 -5.97 -16.49
N GLY A 134 3.15 -6.35 -16.11
CA GLY A 134 1.94 -6.11 -16.90
C GLY A 134 1.72 -4.62 -17.20
N ILE A 135 1.85 -3.75 -16.19
CA ILE A 135 1.71 -2.30 -16.36
C ILE A 135 2.84 -1.75 -17.24
N SER A 136 4.08 -2.15 -17.03
CA SER A 136 5.21 -1.66 -17.84
C SER A 136 5.09 -2.05 -19.32
N LEU A 137 4.64 -3.27 -19.62
CA LEU A 137 4.37 -3.72 -20.98
C LEU A 137 3.20 -2.98 -21.62
N ALA A 138 2.13 -2.75 -20.86
CA ALA A 138 0.96 -2.02 -21.33
C ALA A 138 1.32 -0.57 -21.70
N LEU A 139 2.13 0.10 -20.88
CA LEU A 139 2.51 1.50 -21.10
C LEU A 139 3.50 1.70 -22.25
N GLN A 140 4.36 0.73 -22.55
CA GLN A 140 5.34 0.86 -23.64
C GLN A 140 4.73 1.12 -25.01
N ASN A 141 3.56 0.58 -25.27
CA ASN A 141 2.88 0.66 -26.55
C ASN A 141 1.80 1.75 -26.58
N GLN A 142 1.67 2.55 -25.51
CA GLN A 142 0.65 3.58 -25.42
C GLN A 142 1.17 4.93 -25.86
N THR A 143 0.36 5.59 -26.70
CA THR A 143 0.54 6.98 -27.10
C THR A 143 -0.70 7.77 -26.70
N ALA A 144 -0.53 8.92 -26.08
CA ALA A 144 -1.62 9.81 -25.70
C ALA A 144 -1.38 11.21 -26.27
N GLY A 145 -2.35 11.74 -27.00
CA GLY A 145 -2.21 13.06 -27.62
C GLY A 145 -1.05 13.17 -28.61
N GLY A 146 -0.64 12.06 -29.25
CA GLY A 146 0.51 12.04 -30.19
C GLY A 146 1.88 11.95 -29.47
N LEU A 147 1.92 11.88 -28.15
CA LEU A 147 3.13 11.72 -27.36
C LEU A 147 3.25 10.28 -26.88
N SER A 148 4.46 9.72 -26.92
CA SER A 148 4.74 8.42 -26.27
C SER A 148 4.73 8.59 -24.76
N VAL A 149 4.02 7.70 -24.04
CA VAL A 149 3.98 7.71 -22.57
C VAL A 149 5.33 7.34 -21.99
N VAL A 150 6.09 6.48 -22.67
CA VAL A 150 7.43 6.03 -22.28
C VAL A 150 8.47 6.72 -23.15
N LEU A 151 9.43 7.42 -22.53
CA LEU A 151 10.51 8.15 -23.22
C LEU A 151 11.49 7.21 -23.93
N THR A 152 11.86 6.11 -23.28
CA THR A 152 12.79 5.10 -23.79
C THR A 152 12.18 3.71 -23.65
N PRO A 153 11.36 3.27 -24.62
CA PRO A 153 10.78 1.94 -24.57
C PRO A 153 11.87 0.87 -24.71
N GLY A 154 11.73 -0.24 -24.00
CA GLY A 154 12.69 -1.35 -24.05
C GLY A 154 12.79 -2.13 -22.75
N LEU A 155 13.64 -3.15 -22.75
CA LEU A 155 13.83 -4.02 -21.60
C LEU A 155 14.30 -3.26 -20.34
N SER A 156 15.12 -2.22 -20.52
CA SER A 156 15.61 -1.37 -19.45
C SER A 156 14.46 -0.68 -18.71
N PHE A 157 13.49 -0.15 -19.43
CA PHE A 157 12.30 0.47 -18.82
C PHE A 157 11.49 -0.56 -18.03
N ILE A 158 11.24 -1.77 -18.57
CA ILE A 158 10.49 -2.82 -17.88
C ILE A 158 11.16 -3.17 -16.55
N VAL A 159 12.48 -3.38 -16.56
CA VAL A 159 13.25 -3.77 -15.38
C VAL A 159 13.21 -2.66 -14.31
N ILE A 160 13.51 -1.42 -14.70
CA ILE A 160 13.53 -0.27 -13.77
C ILE A 160 12.14 -0.05 -13.18
N THR A 161 11.11 -0.03 -14.00
CA THR A 161 9.72 0.17 -13.56
C THR A 161 9.28 -0.95 -12.63
N THR A 162 9.57 -2.22 -12.98
CA THR A 162 9.22 -3.37 -12.14
C THR A 162 9.90 -3.28 -10.78
N ILE A 163 11.21 -3.04 -10.73
CA ILE A 163 11.94 -2.91 -9.46
C ILE A 163 11.38 -1.76 -8.63
N THR A 164 11.13 -0.61 -9.25
CA THR A 164 10.63 0.58 -8.57
C THR A 164 9.24 0.32 -7.95
N LEU A 165 8.31 -0.23 -8.72
CA LEU A 165 6.94 -0.50 -8.25
C LEU A 165 6.89 -1.59 -7.18
N VAL A 166 7.67 -2.66 -7.34
CA VAL A 166 7.76 -3.74 -6.34
C VAL A 166 8.36 -3.21 -5.05
N THR A 167 9.44 -2.42 -5.12
CA THR A 167 10.06 -1.78 -3.95
C THR A 167 9.07 -0.88 -3.24
N GLY A 168 8.31 -0.07 -3.98
CA GLY A 168 7.26 0.79 -3.42
C GLY A 168 6.17 -0.01 -2.70
N THR A 169 5.71 -1.11 -3.28
CA THR A 169 4.71 -1.99 -2.66
C THR A 169 5.24 -2.64 -1.38
N VAL A 170 6.46 -3.17 -1.41
CA VAL A 170 7.11 -3.77 -0.23
C VAL A 170 7.30 -2.75 0.88
N PHE A 171 7.70 -1.53 0.53
CA PHE A 171 7.82 -0.44 1.49
C PHE A 171 6.47 -0.06 2.11
N LEU A 172 5.40 0.05 1.32
CA LEU A 172 4.06 0.33 1.84
C LEU A 172 3.54 -0.79 2.74
N MET A 173 3.78 -2.04 2.38
CA MET A 173 3.45 -3.19 3.22
C MET A 173 4.15 -3.08 4.58
N TRP A 174 5.48 -2.85 4.58
CA TRP A 174 6.24 -2.65 5.80
C TRP A 174 5.75 -1.44 6.61
N LEU A 175 5.46 -0.31 5.96
CA LEU A 175 4.93 0.88 6.62
C LEU A 175 3.57 0.59 7.28
N GLY A 176 2.68 -0.12 6.59
CA GLY A 176 1.37 -0.54 7.13
C GLY A 176 1.51 -1.43 8.37
N GLU A 177 2.47 -2.35 8.36
CA GLU A 177 2.78 -3.19 9.53
C GLU A 177 3.32 -2.35 10.69
N GLN A 178 4.26 -1.41 10.44
CA GLN A 178 4.77 -0.52 11.49
C GLN A 178 3.67 0.36 12.08
N VAL A 179 2.74 0.84 11.26
CA VAL A 179 1.58 1.62 11.76
C VAL A 179 0.65 0.74 12.60
N THR A 180 0.47 -0.53 12.25
CA THR A 180 -0.32 -1.47 13.05
C THR A 180 0.35 -1.77 14.40
N GLU A 181 1.67 -1.94 14.42
CA GLU A 181 2.42 -2.28 15.63
C GLU A 181 2.62 -1.09 16.59
N ARG A 182 2.92 0.08 16.06
CA ARG A 182 3.32 1.28 16.83
C ARG A 182 2.29 2.39 16.83
N GLY A 183 1.34 2.37 15.92
CA GLY A 183 0.29 3.36 15.77
C GLY A 183 -1.01 2.96 16.46
N ILE A 184 -2.12 3.27 15.82
CA ILE A 184 -3.49 3.01 16.29
C ILE A 184 -4.24 2.24 15.21
N GLY A 185 -4.87 1.13 15.58
CA GLY A 185 -5.73 0.35 14.68
C GLY A 185 -4.97 -0.42 13.61
N ASN A 186 -5.63 -0.63 12.46
CA ASN A 186 -5.07 -1.35 11.33
C ASN A 186 -4.33 -0.38 10.39
N GLY A 187 -2.99 -0.48 10.33
CA GLY A 187 -2.17 0.43 9.54
C GLY A 187 -2.43 0.39 8.04
N ILE A 188 -2.81 -0.77 7.50
CA ILE A 188 -3.14 -0.93 6.08
C ILE A 188 -4.40 -0.15 5.74
N SER A 189 -5.44 -0.29 6.56
CA SER A 189 -6.69 0.48 6.41
C SER A 189 -6.46 1.98 6.54
N LEU A 190 -5.56 2.40 7.43
CA LEU A 190 -5.20 3.81 7.60
C LEU A 190 -4.45 4.38 6.39
N ILE A 191 -3.58 3.60 5.74
CA ILE A 191 -2.89 4.04 4.51
C ILE A 191 -3.89 4.16 3.35
N ILE A 192 -4.84 3.23 3.21
CA ILE A 192 -5.92 3.33 2.21
C ILE A 192 -6.76 4.58 2.47
N PHE A 193 -7.15 4.80 3.73
CA PHE A 193 -7.89 5.99 4.14
C PHE A 193 -7.14 7.28 3.79
N ALA A 194 -5.83 7.35 4.06
CA ALA A 194 -5.00 8.48 3.70
C ALA A 194 -4.96 8.73 2.18
N GLY A 195 -4.95 7.66 1.38
CA GLY A 195 -5.07 7.73 -0.08
C GLY A 195 -6.39 8.37 -0.51
N ILE A 196 -7.50 7.87 -0.02
CA ILE A 196 -8.85 8.37 -0.36
C ILE A 196 -9.03 9.83 0.08
N VAL A 197 -8.70 10.15 1.33
CA VAL A 197 -8.83 11.52 1.88
C VAL A 197 -7.98 12.51 1.10
N SER A 198 -6.85 12.11 0.59
CA SER A 198 -5.98 12.98 -0.22
C SER A 198 -6.60 13.43 -1.55
N GLY A 199 -7.58 12.69 -2.06
CA GLY A 199 -8.35 13.02 -3.27
C GLY A 199 -9.55 13.94 -3.01
N LEU A 200 -10.05 14.01 -1.77
CA LEU A 200 -11.25 14.77 -1.40
C LEU A 200 -11.19 16.27 -1.77
N PRO A 201 -10.07 17.00 -1.54
CA PRO A 201 -10.03 18.43 -1.88
C PRO A 201 -10.26 18.70 -3.37
N LYS A 202 -9.76 17.80 -4.25
CA LYS A 202 -9.98 17.91 -5.70
C LYS A 202 -11.42 17.57 -6.08
N ALA A 203 -12.02 16.56 -5.45
CA ALA A 203 -13.40 16.17 -5.70
C ALA A 203 -14.37 17.28 -5.28
N ILE A 204 -14.15 17.94 -4.15
CA ILE A 204 -14.97 19.05 -3.67
C ILE A 204 -14.78 20.29 -4.53
N GLY A 205 -13.54 20.64 -4.90
CA GLY A 205 -13.22 21.78 -5.75
C GLY A 205 -13.69 21.65 -7.21
N GLY A 206 -13.96 20.43 -7.68
CA GLY A 206 -14.51 20.17 -9.02
C GLY A 206 -16.05 20.11 -9.09
N THR A 207 -16.72 20.14 -7.92
CA THR A 207 -18.19 20.13 -7.82
C THR A 207 -18.79 21.50 -7.46
N LEU A 208 -17.96 22.48 -7.12
CA LEU A 208 -18.31 23.89 -6.91
C LEU A 208 -17.99 24.72 -8.15
#